data_f61f26c8f120078f12e4a1a38e190318
#
_entry.id   f61f26c8f120078f12e4a1a38e190318
#
_cell.length_a   1.000
_cell.length_b   1.000
_cell.length_c   1.000
_cell.angle_alpha   90.00
_cell.angle_beta   90.00
_cell.angle_gamma   90.00
#
_symmetry.space_group_name_H-M   'P 1'
#
loop_
_entity.id
_entity.type
_entity.pdbx_description
1 polymer ?
#
loop_
_entity_poly.entity_id
_entity_poly.type
_entity_poly.pdbx_seq_one_letter_code
_entity_poly.pdbx_strand_id
1 'polypeptide(L)'
;PYNNRRGTSVDENAIMAVSEYLQHVTIVEGDFEVACKDIKGGDFVFFDSPYAPLKPESFESYTKEGFDIESHRRLAGLYDDLSARGCYCMLTNHNTELINELYGGKGYKIDVVSVKRMINSDAKGRVGEEVIICNY
;
A
#
# COMPACT_ATOMS: atom_id res chain seq x y z
N PRO A 1 4.16 40.04 -7.76
CA PRO A 1 3.59 40.42 -6.48
C PRO A 1 3.42 39.12 -5.65
N TYR A 2 4.25 38.96 -4.65
CA TYR A 2 4.12 37.87 -3.67
C TYR A 2 2.84 38.12 -2.87
N ASN A 3 1.91 37.16 -2.97
CA ASN A 3 0.64 37.25 -2.27
C ASN A 3 0.91 36.89 -0.80
N ASN A 4 0.95 37.90 0.07
CA ASN A 4 1.28 37.78 1.50
C ASN A 4 0.08 37.24 2.32
N ARG A 5 -0.63 36.22 1.81
CA ARG A 5 -1.53 35.41 2.60
C ARG A 5 -0.68 34.35 3.32
N ARG A 6 -0.13 34.74 4.45
CA ARG A 6 0.32 33.78 5.47
C ARG A 6 -0.92 33.08 6.03
N GLY A 7 -1.45 32.11 5.29
CA GLY A 7 -2.19 31.04 5.91
C GLY A 7 -1.18 30.25 6.73
N THR A 8 -1.47 29.99 7.99
CA THR A 8 -0.72 29.01 8.77
C THR A 8 -0.74 27.70 8.00
N SER A 9 0.38 27.30 7.41
CA SER A 9 0.52 26.04 6.67
C SER A 9 0.47 24.81 7.60
N VAL A 10 0.29 25.07 8.90
CA VAL A 10 0.30 24.06 9.97
C VAL A 10 -0.98 24.24 10.79
N ASP A 11 -1.80 23.21 10.82
CA ASP A 11 -2.97 23.12 11.71
C ASP A 11 -2.53 22.49 13.03
N GLU A 12 -2.26 23.34 14.04
CA GLU A 12 -1.80 22.90 15.36
C GLU A 12 -2.83 21.99 16.04
N ASN A 13 -4.13 22.28 15.88
CA ASN A 13 -5.18 21.46 16.49
C ASN A 13 -5.22 20.05 15.88
N ALA A 14 -5.06 19.95 14.57
CA ALA A 14 -4.98 18.65 13.89
C ALA A 14 -3.74 17.84 14.34
N ILE A 15 -2.59 18.52 14.50
CA ILE A 15 -1.36 17.86 14.98
C ILE A 15 -1.56 17.36 16.42
N MET A 16 -2.12 18.16 17.30
CA MET A 16 -2.36 17.76 18.68
C MET A 16 -3.34 16.59 18.78
N ALA A 17 -4.43 16.61 18.00
CA ALA A 17 -5.40 15.52 17.96
C ALA A 17 -4.78 14.20 17.44
N VAL A 18 -3.95 14.27 16.39
CA VAL A 18 -3.22 13.09 15.88
C VAL A 18 -2.20 12.61 16.91
N SER A 19 -1.49 13.52 17.59
CA SER A 19 -0.53 13.16 18.63
C SER A 19 -1.20 12.44 19.79
N GLU A 20 -2.36 12.89 20.23
CA GLU A 20 -3.15 12.23 21.26
C GLU A 20 -3.63 10.84 20.81
N TYR A 21 -4.16 10.74 19.59
CA TYR A 21 -4.58 9.46 19.01
C TYR A 21 -3.45 8.44 18.95
N LEU A 22 -2.24 8.86 18.53
CA LEU A 22 -1.06 8.01 18.41
C LEU A 22 -0.58 7.43 19.77
N GLN A 23 -1.00 8.00 20.91
CA GLN A 23 -0.70 7.39 22.23
C GLN A 23 -1.39 6.03 22.42
N HIS A 24 -2.43 5.75 21.66
CA HIS A 24 -3.19 4.49 21.68
C HIS A 24 -2.80 3.53 20.55
N VAL A 25 -1.78 3.86 19.78
CA VAL A 25 -1.30 3.07 18.62
C VAL A 25 0.05 2.45 18.93
N THR A 26 0.21 1.18 18.61
CA THR A 26 1.52 0.51 18.65
C THR A 26 2.20 0.70 17.31
N ILE A 27 3.34 1.40 17.29
CA ILE A 27 4.17 1.60 16.09
C ILE A 27 5.33 0.61 16.16
N VAL A 28 5.48 -0.19 15.11
CA VAL A 28 6.53 -1.21 15.01
C VAL A 28 7.38 -0.92 13.78
N GLU A 29 8.70 -0.95 13.94
CA GLU A 29 9.67 -0.90 12.85
C GLU A 29 10.20 -2.30 12.60
N GLY A 30 10.35 -2.69 11.33
CA GLY A 30 10.96 -3.96 10.95
C GLY A 30 10.30 -4.63 9.76
N ASP A 31 10.58 -5.91 9.60
CA ASP A 31 10.01 -6.73 8.54
C ASP A 31 8.52 -6.96 8.77
N PHE A 32 7.73 -6.89 7.70
CA PHE A 32 6.27 -7.01 7.76
C PHE A 32 5.79 -8.38 8.27
N GLU A 33 6.52 -9.46 7.98
CA GLU A 33 6.16 -10.80 8.49
C GLU A 33 6.30 -10.86 10.02
N VAL A 34 7.34 -10.20 10.56
CA VAL A 34 7.53 -10.09 12.01
C VAL A 34 6.45 -9.22 12.65
N ALA A 35 6.10 -8.12 12.00
CA ALA A 35 5.04 -7.22 12.47
C ALA A 35 3.67 -7.91 12.51
N CYS A 36 3.41 -8.85 11.62
CA CYS A 36 2.13 -9.57 11.50
C CYS A 36 2.05 -10.89 12.30
N LYS A 37 3.09 -11.28 13.05
CA LYS A 37 3.15 -12.58 13.72
C LYS A 37 2.02 -12.85 14.73
N ASP A 38 1.59 -11.80 15.43
CA ASP A 38 0.61 -11.91 16.52
C ASP A 38 -0.84 -11.63 16.06
N ILE A 39 -1.07 -11.41 14.76
CA ILE A 39 -2.38 -11.16 14.16
C ILE A 39 -3.22 -12.44 14.19
N LYS A 40 -4.49 -12.31 14.55
CA LYS A 40 -5.43 -13.42 14.79
C LYS A 40 -6.62 -13.34 13.87
N GLY A 41 -7.30 -14.46 13.67
CA GLY A 41 -8.57 -14.51 12.95
C GLY A 41 -9.57 -13.50 13.50
N GLY A 42 -10.22 -12.76 12.60
CA GLY A 42 -11.10 -11.64 12.89
C GLY A 42 -10.44 -10.27 12.89
N ASP A 43 -9.10 -10.19 12.94
CA ASP A 43 -8.38 -8.92 12.80
C ASP A 43 -8.45 -8.42 11.34
N PHE A 44 -8.40 -7.09 11.18
CA PHE A 44 -8.30 -6.44 9.88
C PHE A 44 -6.86 -6.01 9.60
N VAL A 45 -6.34 -6.35 8.43
CA VAL A 45 -4.99 -6.00 7.99
C VAL A 45 -5.07 -5.23 6.67
N PHE A 46 -4.53 -4.01 6.67
CA PHE A 46 -4.39 -3.20 5.48
C PHE A 46 -2.92 -3.16 5.03
N PHE A 47 -2.68 -3.62 3.80
CA PHE A 47 -1.36 -3.63 3.19
C PHE A 47 -1.23 -2.47 2.21
N ASP A 48 -0.52 -1.43 2.63
CA ASP A 48 -0.09 -0.30 1.78
C ASP A 48 1.42 -0.42 1.54
N SER A 49 1.80 -1.49 0.88
CA SER A 49 3.20 -1.81 0.56
C SER A 49 3.73 -0.92 -0.57
N PRO A 50 5.06 -0.83 -0.76
CA PRO A 50 5.60 -0.24 -1.97
C PRO A 50 4.97 -0.85 -3.21
N TYR A 51 4.53 0.00 -4.15
CA TYR A 51 3.81 -0.45 -5.33
C TYR A 51 4.75 -1.06 -6.36
N ALA A 52 4.30 -2.15 -6.99
CA ALA A 52 5.02 -2.79 -8.08
C ALA A 52 5.25 -1.79 -9.22
N PRO A 53 6.47 -1.70 -9.77
CA PRO A 53 6.75 -0.78 -10.86
C PRO A 53 5.94 -1.14 -12.11
N LEU A 54 5.48 -0.11 -12.83
CA LEU A 54 4.67 -0.29 -14.04
C LEU A 54 5.45 -0.86 -15.22
N LYS A 55 6.78 -0.76 -15.19
CA LYS A 55 7.67 -1.26 -16.24
C LYS A 55 8.62 -2.29 -15.66
N PRO A 56 8.75 -3.48 -16.27
CA PRO A 56 9.66 -4.53 -15.80
C PRO A 56 11.10 -4.06 -15.63
N GLU A 57 11.59 -3.20 -16.52
CA GLU A 57 12.96 -2.67 -16.48
C GLU A 57 13.21 -1.79 -15.24
N SER A 58 12.14 -1.26 -14.66
CA SER A 58 12.25 -0.45 -13.44
C SER A 58 12.51 -1.27 -12.17
N PHE A 59 12.34 -2.60 -12.21
CA PHE A 59 12.71 -3.46 -11.08
C PHE A 59 14.22 -3.40 -10.79
N GLU A 60 15.07 -3.34 -11.82
CA GLU A 60 16.53 -3.28 -11.65
C GLU A 60 17.00 -2.00 -10.93
N SER A 61 16.32 -0.87 -11.13
CA SER A 61 16.64 0.39 -10.46
C SER A 61 16.12 0.49 -9.03
N TYR A 62 15.03 -0.24 -8.71
CA TYR A 62 14.43 -0.30 -7.38
C TYR A 62 15.11 -1.31 -6.43
N THR A 63 15.84 -2.31 -6.98
CA THR A 63 16.44 -3.41 -6.22
C THR A 63 17.67 -3.01 -5.40
N LYS A 64 18.21 -1.80 -5.55
CA LYS A 64 19.41 -1.41 -4.77
C LYS A 64 19.12 -1.12 -3.30
N GLU A 65 17.87 -0.76 -2.92
CA GLU A 65 17.46 -0.49 -1.54
C GLU A 65 15.94 -0.66 -1.30
N GLY A 66 15.20 -1.37 -2.19
CA GLY A 66 13.75 -1.32 -2.20
C GLY A 66 13.04 -2.67 -2.09
N PHE A 67 11.73 -2.61 -2.19
CA PHE A 67 10.82 -3.74 -2.14
C PHE A 67 10.83 -4.46 -3.49
N ASP A 68 11.58 -5.56 -3.60
CA ASP A 68 11.82 -6.32 -4.82
C ASP A 68 10.68 -7.33 -5.14
N ILE A 69 10.82 -8.06 -6.26
CA ILE A 69 9.86 -9.10 -6.67
C ILE A 69 9.70 -10.17 -5.59
N GLU A 70 10.79 -10.55 -4.92
CA GLU A 70 10.75 -11.55 -3.87
C GLU A 70 9.99 -11.04 -2.65
N SER A 71 10.14 -9.76 -2.30
CA SER A 71 9.36 -9.11 -1.26
C SER A 71 7.87 -9.10 -1.59
N HIS A 72 7.49 -8.85 -2.87
CA HIS A 72 6.10 -8.97 -3.31
C HIS A 72 5.56 -10.40 -3.18
N ARG A 73 6.38 -11.42 -3.50
CA ARG A 73 6.00 -12.83 -3.32
C ARG A 73 5.82 -13.20 -1.85
N ARG A 74 6.75 -12.77 -0.99
CA ARG A 74 6.64 -12.97 0.46
C ARG A 74 5.37 -12.32 1.02
N LEU A 75 5.07 -11.09 0.57
CA LEU A 75 3.87 -10.37 0.98
C LEU A 75 2.59 -11.10 0.54
N ALA A 76 2.57 -11.64 -0.68
CA ALA A 76 1.45 -12.44 -1.17
C ALA A 76 1.28 -13.74 -0.36
N GLY A 77 2.38 -14.38 0.01
CA GLY A 77 2.35 -15.56 0.90
C GLY A 77 1.80 -15.23 2.29
N LEU A 78 2.20 -14.09 2.86
CA LEU A 78 1.66 -13.62 4.14
C LEU A 78 0.15 -13.29 4.03
N TYR A 79 -0.26 -12.66 2.92
CA TYR A 79 -1.68 -12.36 2.66
C TYR A 79 -2.51 -13.64 2.61
N ASP A 80 -2.02 -14.68 1.91
CA ASP A 80 -2.66 -16.01 1.83
C ASP A 80 -2.77 -16.66 3.22
N ASP A 81 -1.69 -16.63 4.02
CA ASP A 81 -1.65 -17.18 5.37
C ASP A 81 -2.63 -16.47 6.32
N LEU A 82 -2.63 -15.15 6.34
CA LEU A 82 -3.56 -14.37 7.14
C LEU A 82 -5.01 -14.60 6.72
N SER A 83 -5.27 -14.72 5.42
CA SER A 83 -6.59 -15.06 4.89
C SER A 83 -7.04 -16.43 5.37
N ALA A 84 -6.16 -17.44 5.32
CA ALA A 84 -6.45 -18.79 5.80
C ALA A 84 -6.69 -18.84 7.32
N ARG A 85 -6.07 -17.93 8.09
CA ARG A 85 -6.32 -17.76 9.52
C ARG A 85 -7.64 -17.05 9.85
N GLY A 86 -8.38 -16.59 8.85
CA GLY A 86 -9.65 -15.89 9.01
C GLY A 86 -9.51 -14.40 9.35
N CYS A 87 -8.40 -13.78 8.98
CA CYS A 87 -8.24 -12.33 9.04
C CYS A 87 -8.94 -11.68 7.84
N TYR A 88 -9.37 -10.44 8.01
CA TYR A 88 -9.84 -9.60 6.91
C TYR A 88 -8.66 -8.82 6.33
N CYS A 89 -8.30 -9.11 5.09
CA CYS A 89 -7.15 -8.51 4.43
C CYS A 89 -7.57 -7.61 3.27
N MET A 90 -6.99 -6.40 3.22
CA MET A 90 -7.11 -5.47 2.09
C MET A 90 -5.70 -5.06 1.65
N LEU A 91 -5.46 -5.04 0.35
CA LEU A 91 -4.19 -4.60 -0.24
C LEU A 91 -4.46 -3.64 -1.38
N THR A 92 -3.63 -2.59 -1.48
CA THR A 92 -3.59 -1.68 -2.63
C THR A 92 -2.27 -1.80 -3.36
N ASN A 93 -2.31 -1.75 -4.70
CA ASN A 93 -1.10 -1.76 -5.53
C ASN A 93 -1.40 -1.25 -6.95
N HIS A 94 -0.36 -1.11 -7.79
CA HIS A 94 -0.56 -0.89 -9.22
C HIS A 94 -1.19 -2.12 -9.89
N ASN A 95 -2.05 -1.88 -10.89
CA ASN A 95 -2.54 -2.94 -11.76
C ASN A 95 -1.43 -3.40 -12.72
N THR A 96 -0.62 -4.36 -12.29
CA THR A 96 0.49 -4.93 -13.06
C THR A 96 0.32 -6.44 -13.25
N GLU A 97 1.02 -6.99 -14.25
CA GLU A 97 1.02 -8.43 -14.49
C GLU A 97 1.47 -9.21 -13.25
N LEU A 98 2.55 -8.76 -12.57
CA LEU A 98 3.05 -9.36 -11.34
C LEU A 98 1.96 -9.42 -10.25
N ILE A 99 1.26 -8.33 -9.99
CA ILE A 99 0.23 -8.29 -8.95
C ILE A 99 -0.95 -9.19 -9.32
N ASN A 100 -1.36 -9.18 -10.58
CA ASN A 100 -2.42 -10.07 -11.06
C ASN A 100 -2.00 -11.55 -11.01
N GLU A 101 -0.75 -11.89 -11.26
CA GLU A 101 -0.21 -13.25 -11.08
C GLU A 101 -0.22 -13.69 -9.62
N LEU A 102 0.21 -12.81 -8.70
CA LEU A 102 0.35 -13.14 -7.28
C LEU A 102 -1.00 -13.32 -6.56
N TYR A 103 -2.03 -12.57 -6.96
CA TYR A 103 -3.33 -12.56 -6.25
C TYR A 103 -4.49 -13.08 -7.09
N GLY A 104 -4.34 -13.16 -8.41
CA GLY A 104 -5.38 -13.66 -9.31
C GLY A 104 -5.67 -15.13 -9.15
N GLY A 105 -6.91 -15.54 -9.43
CA GLY A 105 -7.32 -16.97 -9.40
C GLY A 105 -7.42 -17.62 -8.02
N LYS A 106 -7.16 -16.86 -6.94
CA LYS A 106 -7.20 -17.35 -5.56
C LYS A 106 -8.55 -17.13 -4.86
N GLY A 107 -9.55 -16.61 -5.56
CA GLY A 107 -10.87 -16.32 -5.00
C GLY A 107 -10.96 -14.96 -4.30
N TYR A 108 -9.92 -14.14 -4.35
CA TYR A 108 -9.95 -12.77 -3.84
C TYR A 108 -10.74 -11.85 -4.77
N LYS A 109 -11.42 -10.88 -4.17
CA LYS A 109 -12.05 -9.80 -4.92
C LYS A 109 -10.99 -8.79 -5.34
N ILE A 110 -10.85 -8.54 -6.65
CA ILE A 110 -9.90 -7.58 -7.21
C ILE A 110 -10.71 -6.51 -7.95
N ASP A 111 -10.74 -5.31 -7.39
CA ASP A 111 -11.37 -4.14 -7.99
C ASP A 111 -10.29 -3.26 -8.65
N VAL A 112 -10.44 -2.97 -9.94
CA VAL A 112 -9.54 -2.06 -10.69
C VAL A 112 -10.09 -0.65 -10.61
N VAL A 113 -9.26 0.30 -10.16
CA VAL A 113 -9.62 1.71 -9.97
C VAL A 113 -8.76 2.59 -10.86
N SER A 114 -9.41 3.47 -11.61
CA SER A 114 -8.69 4.50 -12.38
C SER A 114 -8.30 5.66 -11.45
N VAL A 115 -7.01 5.96 -11.38
CA VAL A 115 -6.48 7.04 -10.53
C VAL A 115 -5.86 8.15 -11.37
N LYS A 116 -6.10 9.39 -10.96
CA LYS A 116 -5.46 10.56 -11.57
C LYS A 116 -4.10 10.81 -10.90
N ARG A 117 -3.03 10.75 -11.66
CA ARG A 117 -1.69 11.09 -11.18
C ARG A 117 -1.49 12.60 -11.28
N MET A 118 -1.33 13.27 -10.14
CA MET A 118 -1.17 14.72 -10.05
C MET A 118 0.21 15.20 -10.56
N ILE A 119 1.22 14.32 -10.53
CA ILE A 119 2.61 14.65 -10.86
C ILE A 119 3.03 13.80 -12.07
N ASN A 120 2.77 14.30 -13.26
CA ASN A 120 3.35 13.78 -14.49
C ASN A 120 3.50 14.95 -15.48
N SER A 121 4.68 15.11 -16.05
CA SER A 121 4.97 16.13 -17.07
C SER A 121 4.21 15.87 -18.37
N ASP A 122 3.80 14.62 -18.65
CA ASP A 122 2.98 14.25 -19.79
C ASP A 122 1.49 14.17 -19.42
N ALA A 123 0.67 15.00 -20.07
CA ALA A 123 -0.78 15.06 -19.83
C ALA A 123 -1.49 13.72 -20.17
N LYS A 124 -0.96 12.92 -21.08
CA LYS A 124 -1.50 11.60 -21.47
C LYS A 124 -1.18 10.50 -20.44
N GLY A 125 -0.13 10.67 -19.64
CA GLY A 125 0.28 9.72 -18.60
C GLY A 125 -0.33 10.00 -17.22
N ARG A 126 -1.36 10.86 -17.12
CA ARG A 126 -1.99 11.25 -15.84
C ARG A 126 -3.05 10.28 -15.33
N VAL A 127 -3.40 9.27 -16.11
CA VAL A 127 -4.33 8.23 -15.69
C VAL A 127 -3.54 6.95 -15.50
N GLY A 128 -3.63 6.38 -14.32
CA GLY A 128 -3.09 5.07 -13.98
C GLY A 128 -4.19 4.16 -13.49
N GLU A 129 -3.90 2.87 -13.44
CA GLU A 129 -4.78 1.89 -12.83
C GLU A 129 -4.13 1.34 -11.57
N GLU A 130 -4.92 1.23 -10.53
CA GLU A 130 -4.57 0.59 -9.28
C GLU A 130 -5.56 -0.53 -8.99
N VAL A 131 -5.18 -1.46 -8.14
CA VAL A 131 -6.06 -2.54 -7.68
C VAL A 131 -6.28 -2.41 -6.19
N ILE A 132 -7.49 -2.76 -5.78
CA ILE A 132 -7.87 -3.01 -4.39
C ILE A 132 -8.19 -4.49 -4.32
N ILE A 133 -7.47 -5.22 -3.49
CA ILE A 133 -7.60 -6.67 -3.34
C ILE A 133 -8.11 -6.97 -1.94
N CYS A 134 -9.24 -7.67 -1.84
CA CYS A 134 -9.85 -8.07 -0.58
C CYS A 134 -10.14 -9.58 -0.56
N ASN A 135 -10.01 -10.20 0.61
CA ASN A 135 -10.39 -11.61 0.81
C ASN A 135 -11.80 -11.81 1.37
N TYR A 136 -12.58 -10.72 1.45
CA TYR A 136 -13.94 -10.69 2.01
C TYR A 136 -14.92 -9.94 1.10
#